data_11a0d5e8a7acdbe3663339906aef50e7
#
_entry.id   11a0d5e8a7acdbe3663339906aef50e7
#
_cell.length_a   1.000
_cell.length_b   1.000
_cell.length_c   1.000
_cell.angle_alpha   90.00
_cell.angle_beta   90.00
_cell.angle_gamma   90.00
#
_symmetry.space_group_name_H-M   'P 1'
#
loop_
_entity.id
_entity.type
_entity.pdbx_description
1 polymer ?
#
loop_
_entity_poly.entity_id
_entity_poly.type
_entity_poly.pdbx_seq_one_letter_code
_entity_poly.pdbx_strand_id
1 'polypeptide(L)'
;MSFELVKKIFINNWPMFLRGAYMTLLISITSTILGAIIGLIIGVIRTIPIPEKGVKRGFLKGVNGILSAYIEFFRGTPMMVQSMVIYYGVAEAFGIQLNRLGAAIFIVSINTAAYMAEIVRGGIVSIDDGQFEAAHALGMNHVQTMFNVILPQVIRNILPATGNEFVVNIKDTSVLNVISITELFFQTKSIAGNTFKFFEPYFITCIIYFVMTFTVTRILRAIERKLDGPKNYNIIGNQMQVEKPEDILRKKRRK
;
A
#
# COMPACT_ATOMS: atom_id res chain seq x y z
N MET A 1 29.82 -6.13 -21.91
CA MET A 1 28.60 -5.28 -22.01
C MET A 1 28.87 -4.22 -23.07
N SER A 2 28.13 -4.21 -24.17
CA SER A 2 28.26 -3.15 -25.19
C SER A 2 27.17 -2.10 -24.94
N PHE A 3 27.57 -0.91 -24.53
CA PHE A 3 26.64 0.22 -24.33
C PHE A 3 25.88 0.56 -25.63
N GLU A 4 26.51 0.38 -26.76
CA GLU A 4 25.92 0.49 -28.10
C GLU A 4 24.73 -0.47 -28.26
N LEU A 5 24.82 -1.70 -27.76
CA LEU A 5 23.75 -2.68 -27.87
C LEU A 5 22.56 -2.31 -26.98
N VAL A 6 22.81 -1.82 -25.75
CA VAL A 6 21.76 -1.31 -24.86
C VAL A 6 20.99 -0.17 -25.53
N LYS A 7 21.71 0.80 -26.10
CA LYS A 7 21.13 1.93 -26.85
C LYS A 7 20.31 1.46 -28.03
N LYS A 8 20.83 0.53 -28.83
CA LYS A 8 20.14 -0.02 -30.01
C LYS A 8 18.84 -0.74 -29.63
N ILE A 9 18.88 -1.59 -28.56
CA ILE A 9 17.69 -2.29 -28.07
C ILE A 9 16.65 -1.30 -27.55
N PHE A 10 17.06 -0.28 -26.81
CA PHE A 10 16.15 0.75 -26.31
C PHE A 10 15.47 1.52 -27.46
N ILE A 11 16.24 2.02 -28.42
CA ILE A 11 15.71 2.80 -29.55
C ILE A 11 14.73 1.96 -30.39
N ASN A 12 15.04 0.69 -30.61
CA ASN A 12 14.20 -0.16 -31.44
C ASN A 12 12.90 -0.62 -30.72
N ASN A 13 12.88 -0.63 -29.39
CA ASN A 13 11.79 -1.19 -28.59
C ASN A 13 11.16 -0.19 -27.61
N TRP A 14 11.50 1.11 -27.67
CA TRP A 14 10.99 2.11 -26.72
C TRP A 14 9.45 2.15 -26.61
N PRO A 15 8.65 1.90 -27.69
CA PRO A 15 7.21 1.91 -27.56
C PRO A 15 6.69 0.75 -26.68
N MET A 16 7.37 -0.41 -26.72
CA MET A 16 7.03 -1.55 -25.86
C MET A 16 7.33 -1.25 -24.40
N PHE A 17 8.50 -0.70 -24.10
CA PHE A 17 8.85 -0.27 -22.75
C PHE A 17 7.88 0.78 -22.20
N LEU A 18 7.50 1.77 -23.04
CA LEU A 18 6.56 2.82 -22.63
C LEU A 18 5.16 2.26 -22.35
N ARG A 19 4.64 1.38 -23.23
CA ARG A 19 3.35 0.71 -23.02
C ARG A 19 3.37 -0.15 -21.75
N GLY A 20 4.45 -0.87 -21.52
CA GLY A 20 4.64 -1.66 -20.31
C GLY A 20 4.66 -0.80 -19.05
N ALA A 21 5.43 0.30 -19.04
CA ALA A 21 5.49 1.24 -17.93
C ALA A 21 4.12 1.89 -17.64
N TYR A 22 3.40 2.29 -18.69
CA TYR A 22 2.03 2.80 -18.57
C TYR A 22 1.09 1.77 -17.91
N MET A 23 1.12 0.51 -18.37
CA MET A 23 0.28 -0.55 -17.82
C MET A 23 0.63 -0.84 -16.35
N THR A 24 1.91 -0.87 -16.02
CA THR A 24 2.42 -0.97 -14.64
C THR A 24 1.83 0.14 -13.75
N LEU A 25 1.95 1.40 -14.18
CA LEU A 25 1.42 2.54 -13.42
C LEU A 25 -0.10 2.52 -13.32
N LEU A 26 -0.81 2.19 -14.40
CA LEU A 26 -2.27 2.09 -14.41
C LEU A 26 -2.76 1.08 -13.35
N ILE A 27 -2.22 -0.13 -13.37
CA ILE A 27 -2.60 -1.17 -12.42
C ILE A 27 -2.22 -0.75 -10.99
N SER A 28 -1.00 -0.26 -10.79
CA SER A 28 -0.52 0.12 -9.46
C SER A 28 -1.34 1.24 -8.83
N ILE A 29 -1.66 2.30 -9.59
CA ILE A 29 -2.45 3.44 -9.08
C ILE A 29 -3.88 2.98 -8.75
N THR A 30 -4.55 2.33 -9.71
CA THR A 30 -5.96 1.92 -9.52
C THR A 30 -6.09 0.93 -8.38
N SER A 31 -5.20 -0.06 -8.30
CA SER A 31 -5.24 -1.08 -7.25
C SER A 31 -4.86 -0.53 -5.88
N THR A 32 -3.92 0.42 -5.80
CA THR A 32 -3.58 1.05 -4.53
C THR A 32 -4.75 1.87 -3.99
N ILE A 33 -5.44 2.63 -4.85
CA ILE A 33 -6.60 3.41 -4.44
C ILE A 33 -7.73 2.48 -3.94
N LEU A 34 -8.07 1.46 -4.72
CA LEU A 34 -9.12 0.50 -4.33
C LEU A 34 -8.72 -0.28 -3.07
N GLY A 35 -7.47 -0.74 -3.01
CA GLY A 35 -6.94 -1.44 -1.84
C GLY A 35 -6.92 -0.57 -0.59
N ALA A 36 -6.58 0.72 -0.70
CA ALA A 36 -6.61 1.67 0.41
C ALA A 36 -8.04 1.89 0.92
N ILE A 37 -9.02 2.03 0.03
CA ILE A 37 -10.43 2.19 0.41
C ILE A 37 -10.95 0.94 1.13
N ILE A 38 -10.72 -0.25 0.55
CA ILE A 38 -11.16 -1.51 1.16
C ILE A 38 -10.43 -1.74 2.49
N GLY A 39 -9.11 -1.51 2.53
CA GLY A 39 -8.30 -1.65 3.74
C GLY A 39 -8.69 -0.67 4.84
N LEU A 40 -9.09 0.57 4.49
CA LEU A 40 -9.63 1.54 5.45
C LEU A 40 -10.91 1.00 6.10
N ILE A 41 -11.84 0.50 5.30
CA ILE A 41 -13.10 -0.07 5.80
C ILE A 41 -12.81 -1.25 6.73
N ILE A 42 -11.96 -2.19 6.30
CA ILE A 42 -11.59 -3.37 7.11
C ILE A 42 -10.89 -2.96 8.39
N GLY A 43 -9.92 -2.04 8.33
CA GLY A 43 -9.17 -1.56 9.48
C GLY A 43 -10.08 -0.90 10.53
N VAL A 44 -11.02 -0.07 10.08
CA VAL A 44 -12.02 0.55 10.97
C VAL A 44 -12.94 -0.50 11.61
N ILE A 45 -13.45 -1.47 10.83
CA ILE A 45 -14.32 -2.53 11.36
C ILE A 45 -13.59 -3.32 12.45
N ARG A 46 -12.31 -3.62 12.27
CA ARG A 46 -11.51 -4.40 13.23
C ARG A 46 -11.18 -3.65 14.52
N THR A 47 -11.39 -2.35 14.57
CA THR A 47 -11.19 -1.53 15.77
C THR A 47 -12.49 -1.24 16.53
N ILE A 48 -13.63 -1.72 16.04
CA ILE A 48 -14.91 -1.57 16.75
C ILE A 48 -14.85 -2.33 18.10
N PRO A 49 -15.13 -1.66 19.23
CA PRO A 49 -15.15 -2.31 20.53
C PRO A 49 -16.14 -3.47 20.58
N ILE A 50 -15.66 -4.63 21.04
CA ILE A 50 -16.49 -5.83 21.15
C ILE A 50 -17.28 -5.77 22.48
N PRO A 51 -18.62 -5.76 22.44
CA PRO A 51 -19.45 -5.76 23.65
C PRO A 51 -19.16 -6.96 24.54
N GLU A 52 -19.32 -6.78 25.88
CA GLU A 52 -19.06 -7.88 26.83
C GLU A 52 -20.02 -9.04 26.67
N LYS A 53 -21.30 -8.80 26.31
CA LYS A 53 -22.37 -9.81 26.19
C LYS A 53 -23.30 -9.52 25.00
N GLY A 54 -24.08 -10.55 24.63
CA GLY A 54 -25.15 -10.43 23.63
C GLY A 54 -24.79 -10.89 22.21
N VAL A 55 -25.79 -10.91 21.32
CA VAL A 55 -25.67 -11.39 19.93
C VAL A 55 -24.64 -10.58 19.12
N LYS A 56 -24.53 -9.28 19.39
CA LYS A 56 -23.54 -8.40 18.76
C LYS A 56 -22.10 -8.86 19.00
N ARG A 57 -21.83 -9.45 20.18
CA ARG A 57 -20.50 -10.00 20.49
C ARG A 57 -20.14 -11.14 19.56
N GLY A 58 -21.05 -12.11 19.40
CA GLY A 58 -20.84 -13.27 18.53
C GLY A 58 -20.63 -12.83 17.07
N PHE A 59 -21.47 -11.91 16.60
CA PHE A 59 -21.39 -11.36 15.24
C PHE A 59 -20.04 -10.66 14.99
N LEU A 60 -19.64 -9.71 15.85
CA LEU A 60 -18.38 -8.97 15.69
C LEU A 60 -17.16 -9.90 15.82
N LYS A 61 -17.20 -10.91 16.69
CA LYS A 61 -16.13 -11.91 16.77
C LYS A 61 -16.02 -12.74 15.49
N GLY A 62 -17.17 -13.14 14.91
CA GLY A 62 -17.23 -13.87 13.65
C GLY A 62 -16.66 -13.03 12.49
N VAL A 63 -17.11 -11.77 12.36
CA VAL A 63 -16.61 -10.83 11.35
C VAL A 63 -15.10 -10.64 11.51
N ASN A 64 -14.62 -10.35 12.72
CA ASN A 64 -13.19 -10.17 12.98
C ASN A 64 -12.38 -11.44 12.68
N GLY A 65 -12.92 -12.63 12.96
CA GLY A 65 -12.29 -13.90 12.63
C GLY A 65 -12.11 -14.07 11.11
N ILE A 66 -13.16 -13.80 10.33
CA ILE A 66 -13.11 -13.86 8.86
C ILE A 66 -12.12 -12.84 8.29
N LEU A 67 -12.18 -11.61 8.78
CA LEU A 67 -11.26 -10.55 8.33
C LEU A 67 -9.80 -10.86 8.70
N SER A 68 -9.54 -11.46 9.87
CA SER A 68 -8.20 -11.90 10.26
C SER A 68 -7.70 -13.02 9.34
N ALA A 69 -8.52 -14.03 9.07
CA ALA A 69 -8.17 -15.11 8.15
C ALA A 69 -7.88 -14.59 6.73
N TYR A 70 -8.69 -13.64 6.24
CA TYR A 70 -8.43 -12.96 4.97
C TYR A 70 -7.06 -12.27 4.97
N ILE A 71 -6.78 -11.46 5.99
CA ILE A 71 -5.53 -10.70 6.08
C ILE A 71 -4.32 -11.64 6.17
N GLU A 72 -4.41 -12.67 7.01
CA GLU A 72 -3.35 -13.66 7.19
C GLU A 72 -3.09 -14.43 5.89
N PHE A 73 -4.15 -14.84 5.18
CA PHE A 73 -4.03 -15.54 3.90
C PHE A 73 -3.32 -14.68 2.84
N PHE A 74 -3.81 -13.46 2.60
CA PHE A 74 -3.26 -12.61 1.55
C PHE A 74 -1.85 -12.08 1.86
N ARG A 75 -1.51 -11.89 3.13
CA ARG A 75 -0.16 -11.50 3.55
C ARG A 75 0.80 -12.69 3.73
N GLY A 76 0.26 -13.89 3.92
CA GLY A 76 1.03 -15.11 4.14
C GLY A 76 1.35 -15.90 2.89
N THR A 77 0.79 -15.54 1.72
CA THR A 77 1.00 -16.27 0.46
C THR A 77 1.55 -15.35 -0.64
N PRO A 78 2.36 -15.87 -1.58
CA PRO A 78 2.92 -15.06 -2.67
C PRO A 78 1.83 -14.56 -3.62
N MET A 79 1.83 -13.28 -3.98
CA MET A 79 0.85 -12.69 -4.90
C MET A 79 0.88 -13.35 -6.29
N MET A 80 2.02 -13.86 -6.73
CA MET A 80 2.14 -14.65 -7.97
C MET A 80 1.23 -15.87 -7.95
N VAL A 81 1.25 -16.64 -6.85
CA VAL A 81 0.42 -17.85 -6.66
C VAL A 81 -1.06 -17.46 -6.56
N GLN A 82 -1.37 -16.40 -5.80
CA GLN A 82 -2.73 -15.86 -5.69
C GLN A 82 -3.28 -15.50 -7.08
N SER A 83 -2.46 -14.85 -7.92
CA SER A 83 -2.85 -14.45 -9.28
C SER A 83 -3.22 -15.65 -10.15
N MET A 84 -2.45 -16.72 -10.09
CA MET A 84 -2.74 -17.93 -10.83
C MET A 84 -4.00 -18.64 -10.33
N VAL A 85 -4.12 -18.80 -9.01
CA VAL A 85 -5.28 -19.48 -8.39
C VAL A 85 -6.57 -18.71 -8.67
N ILE A 86 -6.58 -17.38 -8.54
CA ILE A 86 -7.78 -16.58 -8.78
C ILE A 86 -8.13 -16.57 -10.26
N TYR A 87 -7.16 -16.28 -11.14
CA TYR A 87 -7.44 -16.12 -12.56
C TYR A 87 -7.84 -17.43 -13.23
N TYR A 88 -7.04 -18.49 -13.08
CA TYR A 88 -7.29 -19.78 -13.69
C TYR A 88 -8.32 -20.62 -12.92
N GLY A 89 -8.33 -20.51 -11.57
CA GLY A 89 -9.28 -21.25 -10.75
C GLY A 89 -10.74 -20.81 -10.95
N VAL A 90 -11.00 -19.51 -11.14
CA VAL A 90 -12.33 -19.01 -11.48
C VAL A 90 -12.75 -19.50 -12.87
N ALA A 91 -11.84 -19.50 -13.84
CA ALA A 91 -12.12 -20.01 -15.18
C ALA A 91 -12.45 -21.49 -15.16
N GLU A 92 -11.72 -22.29 -14.39
CA GLU A 92 -11.93 -23.75 -14.29
C GLU A 92 -13.20 -24.10 -13.48
N ALA A 93 -13.40 -23.44 -12.33
CA ALA A 93 -14.52 -23.77 -11.44
C ALA A 93 -15.89 -23.30 -11.96
N PHE A 94 -15.94 -22.16 -12.65
CA PHE A 94 -17.19 -21.49 -13.05
C PHE A 94 -17.37 -21.37 -14.58
N GLY A 95 -16.37 -21.74 -15.38
CA GLY A 95 -16.40 -21.57 -16.84
C GLY A 95 -16.35 -20.10 -17.29
N ILE A 96 -15.95 -19.17 -16.39
CA ILE A 96 -15.96 -17.73 -16.64
C ILE A 96 -14.55 -17.27 -17.02
N GLN A 97 -14.40 -16.74 -18.22
CA GLN A 97 -13.15 -16.10 -18.63
C GLN A 97 -13.12 -14.65 -18.14
N LEU A 98 -12.31 -14.40 -17.12
CA LEU A 98 -12.12 -13.05 -16.59
C LEU A 98 -11.35 -12.16 -17.57
N ASN A 99 -11.75 -10.90 -17.70
CA ASN A 99 -10.91 -9.92 -18.36
C ASN A 99 -9.58 -9.79 -17.59
N ARG A 100 -8.45 -9.95 -18.30
CA ARG A 100 -7.12 -9.98 -17.68
C ARG A 100 -6.82 -8.73 -16.88
N LEU A 101 -7.08 -7.54 -17.44
CA LEU A 101 -6.82 -6.27 -16.75
C LEU A 101 -7.70 -6.11 -15.51
N GLY A 102 -9.00 -6.44 -15.63
CA GLY A 102 -9.91 -6.42 -14.48
C GLY A 102 -9.48 -7.40 -13.39
N ALA A 103 -9.08 -8.61 -13.75
CA ALA A 103 -8.53 -9.59 -12.81
C ALA A 103 -7.25 -9.11 -12.14
N ALA A 104 -6.33 -8.52 -12.90
CA ALA A 104 -5.10 -7.95 -12.36
C ALA A 104 -5.37 -6.85 -11.33
N ILE A 105 -6.23 -5.89 -11.68
CA ILE A 105 -6.63 -4.81 -10.77
C ILE A 105 -7.29 -5.39 -9.52
N PHE A 106 -8.20 -6.34 -9.66
CA PHE A 106 -8.86 -7.00 -8.53
C PHE A 106 -7.86 -7.70 -7.61
N ILE A 107 -6.97 -8.54 -8.17
CA ILE A 107 -6.00 -9.31 -7.40
C ILE A 107 -5.06 -8.39 -6.60
N VAL A 108 -4.48 -7.37 -7.26
CA VAL A 108 -3.61 -6.42 -6.58
C VAL A 108 -4.39 -5.61 -5.53
N SER A 109 -5.64 -5.23 -5.82
CA SER A 109 -6.47 -4.48 -4.87
C SER A 109 -6.76 -5.26 -3.59
N ILE A 110 -7.17 -6.54 -3.70
CA ILE A 110 -7.45 -7.35 -2.50
C ILE A 110 -6.17 -7.69 -1.73
N ASN A 111 -5.05 -7.89 -2.42
CA ASN A 111 -3.75 -8.06 -1.76
C ASN A 111 -3.37 -6.79 -1.00
N THR A 112 -3.37 -5.63 -1.66
CA THR A 112 -3.09 -4.33 -1.04
C THR A 112 -4.04 -4.02 0.11
N ALA A 113 -5.33 -4.37 -0.01
CA ALA A 113 -6.31 -4.14 1.04
C ALA A 113 -5.98 -4.89 2.34
N ALA A 114 -5.39 -6.08 2.25
CA ALA A 114 -4.94 -6.82 3.43
C ALA A 114 -3.79 -6.11 4.17
N TYR A 115 -2.82 -5.55 3.44
CA TYR A 115 -1.76 -4.73 4.03
C TYR A 115 -2.30 -3.41 4.59
N MET A 116 -3.14 -2.71 3.82
CA MET A 116 -3.75 -1.45 4.24
C MET A 116 -4.64 -1.61 5.46
N ALA A 117 -5.35 -2.73 5.62
CA ALA A 117 -6.17 -3.00 6.81
C ALA A 117 -5.33 -3.00 8.10
N GLU A 118 -4.13 -3.58 8.07
CA GLU A 118 -3.20 -3.57 9.21
C GLU A 118 -2.56 -2.18 9.43
N ILE A 119 -2.22 -1.47 8.34
CA ILE A 119 -1.71 -0.10 8.42
C ILE A 119 -2.75 0.81 9.07
N VAL A 120 -4.02 0.75 8.65
CA VAL A 120 -5.12 1.53 9.21
C VAL A 120 -5.37 1.15 10.68
N ARG A 121 -5.44 -0.14 10.98
CA ARG A 121 -5.61 -0.62 12.35
C ARG A 121 -4.49 -0.11 13.26
N GLY A 122 -3.24 -0.22 12.82
CA GLY A 122 -2.07 0.32 13.54
C GLY A 122 -2.15 1.83 13.70
N GLY A 123 -2.59 2.56 12.67
CA GLY A 123 -2.81 3.99 12.72
C GLY A 123 -3.88 4.42 13.74
N ILE A 124 -4.99 3.67 13.82
CA ILE A 124 -6.04 3.94 14.82
C ILE A 124 -5.51 3.67 16.24
N VAL A 125 -4.85 2.55 16.45
CA VAL A 125 -4.28 2.17 17.77
C VAL A 125 -3.17 3.13 18.22
N SER A 126 -2.51 3.82 17.30
CA SER A 126 -1.47 4.81 17.63
C SER A 126 -2.00 6.17 18.10
N ILE A 127 -3.31 6.41 17.99
CA ILE A 127 -3.93 7.64 18.50
C ILE A 127 -4.04 7.55 20.02
N ASP A 128 -3.70 8.64 20.70
CA ASP A 128 -3.75 8.75 22.15
C ASP A 128 -5.18 8.51 22.67
N ASP A 129 -5.32 7.65 23.68
CA ASP A 129 -6.61 7.29 24.29
C ASP A 129 -7.35 8.52 24.82
N GLY A 130 -6.64 9.56 25.26
CA GLY A 130 -7.21 10.83 25.66
C GLY A 130 -8.06 11.52 24.59
N GLN A 131 -7.81 11.26 23.29
CA GLN A 131 -8.66 11.75 22.20
C GLN A 131 -10.04 11.07 22.21
N PHE A 132 -10.08 9.78 22.51
CA PHE A 132 -11.33 9.03 22.65
C PHE A 132 -12.09 9.47 23.92
N GLU A 133 -11.39 9.60 25.04
CA GLU A 133 -11.96 10.06 26.32
C GLU A 133 -12.54 11.47 26.22
N ALA A 134 -11.80 12.40 25.61
CA ALA A 134 -12.25 13.77 25.41
C ALA A 134 -13.50 13.83 24.52
N ALA A 135 -13.54 13.06 23.42
CA ALA A 135 -14.70 13.00 22.55
C ALA A 135 -15.94 12.42 23.27
N HIS A 136 -15.75 11.39 24.08
CA HIS A 136 -16.82 10.81 24.89
C HIS A 136 -17.31 11.77 25.98
N ALA A 137 -16.40 12.54 26.62
CA ALA A 137 -16.77 13.58 27.59
C ALA A 137 -17.63 14.71 26.98
N LEU A 138 -17.46 14.98 25.67
CA LEU A 138 -18.32 15.89 24.90
C LEU A 138 -19.65 15.24 24.44
N GLY A 139 -19.94 14.01 24.86
CA GLY A 139 -21.15 13.29 24.50
C GLY A 139 -21.14 12.66 23.10
N MET A 140 -19.99 12.56 22.44
CA MET A 140 -19.89 11.91 21.14
C MET A 140 -20.03 10.39 21.28
N ASN A 141 -20.86 9.79 20.42
CA ASN A 141 -20.91 8.35 20.30
C ASN A 141 -19.68 7.83 19.51
N HIS A 142 -19.45 6.51 19.53
CA HIS A 142 -18.28 5.88 18.88
C HIS A 142 -18.14 6.26 17.39
N VAL A 143 -19.25 6.30 16.64
CA VAL A 143 -19.22 6.66 15.20
C VAL A 143 -18.80 8.11 15.01
N GLN A 144 -19.40 9.03 15.79
CA GLN A 144 -19.02 10.45 15.75
C GLN A 144 -17.56 10.67 16.13
N THR A 145 -17.09 10.02 17.19
CA THR A 145 -15.68 10.05 17.60
C THR A 145 -14.78 9.56 16.48
N MET A 146 -15.11 8.42 15.88
CA MET A 146 -14.30 7.83 14.81
C MET A 146 -14.20 8.78 13.61
N PHE A 147 -15.33 9.27 13.07
CA PHE A 147 -15.32 10.08 11.85
C PHE A 147 -14.85 11.52 12.04
N ASN A 148 -15.14 12.15 13.18
CA ASN A 148 -14.84 13.58 13.38
C ASN A 148 -13.50 13.82 14.07
N VAL A 149 -12.99 12.87 14.87
CA VAL A 149 -11.77 13.06 15.67
C VAL A 149 -10.66 12.12 15.24
N ILE A 150 -10.92 10.82 15.15
CA ILE A 150 -9.88 9.81 14.99
C ILE A 150 -9.45 9.67 13.53
N LEU A 151 -10.37 9.36 12.60
CA LEU A 151 -10.03 9.10 11.21
C LEU A 151 -9.30 10.25 10.51
N PRO A 152 -9.62 11.54 10.73
CA PRO A 152 -8.85 12.63 10.13
C PRO A 152 -7.38 12.64 10.56
N GLN A 153 -7.07 12.24 11.79
CA GLN A 153 -5.71 12.10 12.30
C GLN A 153 -5.04 10.84 11.73
N VAL A 154 -5.76 9.71 11.76
CA VAL A 154 -5.26 8.44 11.22
C VAL A 154 -4.88 8.56 9.75
N ILE A 155 -5.72 9.16 8.90
CA ILE A 155 -5.44 9.32 7.47
C ILE A 155 -4.11 10.06 7.25
N ARG A 156 -3.83 11.10 8.03
CA ARG A 156 -2.55 11.81 7.96
C ARG A 156 -1.38 10.92 8.39
N ASN A 157 -1.55 10.18 9.49
CA ASN A 157 -0.51 9.31 10.04
C ASN A 157 -0.15 8.14 9.13
N ILE A 158 -1.13 7.57 8.42
CA ILE A 158 -0.91 6.42 7.54
C ILE A 158 -0.50 6.79 6.11
N LEU A 159 -0.57 8.07 5.73
CA LEU A 159 -0.26 8.52 4.37
C LEU A 159 1.13 8.08 3.87
N PRO A 160 2.22 8.18 4.66
CA PRO A 160 3.53 7.69 4.25
C PRO A 160 3.54 6.18 3.98
N ALA A 161 2.86 5.40 4.84
CA ALA A 161 2.75 3.96 4.66
C ALA A 161 1.93 3.59 3.41
N THR A 162 0.83 4.31 3.16
CA THR A 162 0.02 4.16 1.95
C THR A 162 0.82 4.49 0.69
N GLY A 163 1.62 5.55 0.75
CA GLY A 163 2.54 5.91 -0.34
C GLY A 163 3.59 4.83 -0.60
N ASN A 164 4.11 4.21 0.45
CA ASN A 164 5.04 3.09 0.32
C ASN A 164 4.37 1.87 -0.34
N GLU A 165 3.12 1.53 0.00
CA GLU A 165 2.36 0.45 -0.66
C GLU A 165 2.20 0.72 -2.17
N PHE A 166 1.99 1.97 -2.58
CA PHE A 166 1.97 2.31 -4.00
C PHE A 166 3.32 2.02 -4.69
N VAL A 167 4.44 2.40 -4.06
CA VAL A 167 5.79 2.10 -4.60
C VAL A 167 6.06 0.60 -4.65
N VAL A 168 5.58 -0.16 -3.66
CA VAL A 168 5.64 -1.64 -3.66
C VAL A 168 4.84 -2.19 -4.82
N ASN A 169 3.60 -1.77 -5.01
CA ASN A 169 2.73 -2.21 -6.10
C ASN A 169 3.33 -1.97 -7.49
N ILE A 170 4.06 -0.86 -7.71
CA ILE A 170 4.76 -0.63 -8.99
C ILE A 170 5.71 -1.80 -9.33
N LYS A 171 6.40 -2.34 -8.34
CA LYS A 171 7.33 -3.47 -8.54
C LYS A 171 6.59 -4.80 -8.60
N ASP A 172 5.60 -4.97 -7.75
CA ASP A 172 4.89 -6.24 -7.56
C ASP A 172 3.94 -6.55 -8.72
N THR A 173 3.50 -5.55 -9.50
CA THR A 173 2.77 -5.82 -10.77
C THR A 173 3.54 -6.70 -11.73
N SER A 174 4.88 -6.80 -11.63
CA SER A 174 5.71 -7.68 -12.44
C SER A 174 5.33 -9.16 -12.33
N VAL A 175 4.77 -9.61 -11.19
CA VAL A 175 4.33 -10.99 -11.00
C VAL A 175 3.11 -11.35 -11.86
N LEU A 176 2.34 -10.34 -12.31
CA LEU A 176 1.16 -10.53 -13.14
C LEU A 176 1.47 -11.02 -14.56
N ASN A 177 2.74 -11.08 -14.94
CA ASN A 177 3.16 -11.70 -16.20
C ASN A 177 2.69 -13.17 -16.31
N VAL A 178 2.49 -13.87 -15.19
CA VAL A 178 2.02 -15.27 -15.15
C VAL A 178 0.59 -15.44 -15.67
N ILE A 179 -0.23 -14.38 -15.60
CA ILE A 179 -1.58 -14.33 -16.20
C ILE A 179 -1.59 -13.52 -17.51
N SER A 180 -0.40 -13.32 -18.11
CA SER A 180 -0.20 -12.65 -19.40
C SER A 180 -0.66 -11.19 -19.43
N ILE A 181 -0.48 -10.46 -18.33
CA ILE A 181 -0.60 -9.00 -18.33
C ILE A 181 0.62 -8.40 -19.00
N THR A 182 0.38 -7.52 -19.98
CA THR A 182 1.43 -6.90 -20.81
C THR A 182 2.04 -5.64 -20.15
N GLU A 183 2.38 -5.76 -18.84
CA GLU A 183 3.07 -4.75 -18.07
C GLU A 183 4.58 -4.72 -18.42
N LEU A 184 5.37 -3.92 -17.73
CA LEU A 184 6.77 -3.64 -18.11
C LEU A 184 7.66 -4.90 -18.13
N PHE A 185 7.53 -5.80 -17.14
CA PHE A 185 8.32 -7.02 -17.09
C PHE A 185 7.94 -8.00 -18.22
N PHE A 186 6.65 -8.11 -18.53
CA PHE A 186 6.16 -8.91 -19.67
C PHE A 186 6.72 -8.39 -20.98
N GLN A 187 6.67 -7.08 -21.23
CA GLN A 187 7.24 -6.47 -22.43
C GLN A 187 8.75 -6.74 -22.53
N THR A 188 9.45 -6.63 -21.41
CA THR A 188 10.87 -6.94 -21.34
C THR A 188 11.16 -8.39 -21.72
N LYS A 189 10.38 -9.33 -21.18
CA LYS A 189 10.49 -10.76 -21.47
C LYS A 189 10.27 -11.03 -22.98
N SER A 190 9.30 -10.36 -23.57
CA SER A 190 9.02 -10.44 -25.01
C SER A 190 10.20 -9.91 -25.85
N ILE A 191 10.76 -8.75 -25.49
CA ILE A 191 11.93 -8.17 -26.16
C ILE A 191 13.14 -9.11 -26.02
N ALA A 192 13.38 -9.65 -24.83
CA ALA A 192 14.49 -10.57 -24.58
C ALA A 192 14.35 -11.85 -25.42
N GLY A 193 13.14 -12.41 -25.53
CA GLY A 193 12.86 -13.56 -26.39
C GLY A 193 13.09 -13.27 -27.87
N ASN A 194 12.63 -12.12 -28.37
CA ASN A 194 12.77 -11.73 -29.78
C ASN A 194 14.22 -11.39 -30.18
N THR A 195 15.00 -10.85 -29.25
CA THR A 195 16.37 -10.43 -29.53
C THR A 195 17.41 -11.49 -29.14
N PHE A 196 17.00 -12.54 -28.43
CA PHE A 196 17.90 -13.54 -27.82
C PHE A 196 18.99 -12.90 -26.93
N LYS A 197 18.66 -11.72 -26.36
CA LYS A 197 19.50 -10.99 -25.42
C LYS A 197 18.74 -10.82 -24.11
N PHE A 198 19.36 -11.24 -22.99
CA PHE A 198 18.68 -11.19 -21.69
C PHE A 198 19.16 -10.01 -20.85
N PHE A 199 20.47 -9.78 -20.80
CA PHE A 199 21.02 -8.76 -19.92
C PHE A 199 20.55 -7.34 -20.29
N GLU A 200 20.64 -6.96 -21.54
CA GLU A 200 20.41 -5.58 -21.99
C GLU A 200 18.93 -5.15 -21.79
N PRO A 201 17.91 -5.93 -22.21
CA PRO A 201 16.51 -5.57 -21.95
C PRO A 201 16.20 -5.46 -20.46
N TYR A 202 16.67 -6.39 -19.62
CA TYR A 202 16.41 -6.35 -18.18
C TYR A 202 17.17 -5.22 -17.50
N PHE A 203 18.36 -4.85 -17.96
CA PHE A 203 19.08 -3.68 -17.48
C PHE A 203 18.30 -2.38 -17.77
N ILE A 204 17.77 -2.21 -19.00
CA ILE A 204 16.91 -1.08 -19.36
C ILE A 204 15.68 -1.05 -18.44
N THR A 205 15.04 -2.18 -18.24
CA THR A 205 13.86 -2.32 -17.39
C THR A 205 14.14 -1.96 -15.94
N CYS A 206 15.28 -2.36 -15.40
CA CYS A 206 15.73 -1.97 -14.06
C CYS A 206 15.81 -0.44 -13.92
N ILE A 207 16.40 0.23 -14.93
CA ILE A 207 16.46 1.69 -14.96
C ILE A 207 15.05 2.31 -15.01
N ILE A 208 14.16 1.78 -15.84
CA ILE A 208 12.78 2.30 -15.96
C ILE A 208 12.02 2.15 -14.63
N TYR A 209 12.08 0.97 -13.98
CA TYR A 209 11.48 0.78 -12.65
C TYR A 209 12.07 1.74 -11.61
N PHE A 210 13.40 1.92 -11.62
CA PHE A 210 14.06 2.86 -10.72
C PHE A 210 13.56 4.30 -10.94
N VAL A 211 13.49 4.75 -12.20
CA VAL A 211 12.99 6.10 -12.53
C VAL A 211 11.53 6.26 -12.09
N MET A 212 10.67 5.28 -12.34
CA MET A 212 9.27 5.31 -11.90
C MET A 212 9.15 5.40 -10.38
N THR A 213 9.79 4.48 -9.65
CA THR A 213 9.70 4.43 -8.19
C THR A 213 10.35 5.64 -7.54
N PHE A 214 11.49 6.10 -8.07
CA PHE A 214 12.16 7.32 -7.60
C PHE A 214 11.26 8.55 -7.76
N THR A 215 10.69 8.74 -8.96
CA THR A 215 9.81 9.88 -9.26
C THR A 215 8.58 9.87 -8.34
N VAL A 216 7.91 8.72 -8.24
CA VAL A 216 6.74 8.55 -7.35
C VAL A 216 7.12 8.85 -5.90
N THR A 217 8.23 8.32 -5.41
CA THR A 217 8.70 8.57 -4.03
C THR A 217 8.97 10.06 -3.79
N ARG A 218 9.52 10.79 -4.78
CA ARG A 218 9.74 12.24 -4.66
C ARG A 218 8.43 13.02 -4.61
N ILE A 219 7.45 12.65 -5.44
CA ILE A 219 6.12 13.27 -5.44
C ILE A 219 5.42 13.02 -4.09
N LEU A 220 5.42 11.79 -3.61
CA LEU A 220 4.80 11.42 -2.33
C LEU A 220 5.42 12.20 -1.17
N ARG A 221 6.74 12.26 -1.07
CA ARG A 221 7.44 13.07 -0.04
C ARG A 221 7.16 14.57 -0.14
N ALA A 222 6.88 15.08 -1.33
CA ALA A 222 6.48 16.48 -1.50
C ALA A 222 5.06 16.72 -0.97
N ILE A 223 4.15 15.78 -1.22
CA ILE A 223 2.77 15.80 -0.69
C ILE A 223 2.78 15.69 0.83
N GLU A 224 3.52 14.73 1.40
CA GLU A 224 3.68 14.53 2.85
C GLU A 224 4.15 15.82 3.53
N ARG A 225 5.23 16.42 3.03
CA ARG A 225 5.76 17.69 3.57
C ARG A 225 4.76 18.84 3.54
N LYS A 226 3.87 18.87 2.53
CA LYS A 226 2.83 19.89 2.42
C LYS A 226 1.68 19.65 3.42
N LEU A 227 1.40 18.40 3.74
CA LEU A 227 0.32 18.01 4.65
C LEU A 227 0.74 18.08 6.13
N ASP A 228 2.02 17.84 6.44
CA ASP A 228 2.55 17.94 7.80
C ASP A 228 2.55 19.39 8.33
N GLY A 229 2.39 20.38 7.46
CA GLY A 229 2.40 21.79 7.81
C GLY A 229 3.77 22.28 8.32
N PRO A 230 3.90 23.55 8.71
CA PRO A 230 5.12 24.06 9.29
C PRO A 230 5.38 23.37 10.65
N LYS A 231 6.59 22.84 10.85
CA LYS A 231 7.06 22.20 12.09
C LYS A 231 7.09 23.09 13.33
N ASN A 232 6.42 24.26 13.29
CA ASN A 232 6.40 25.26 14.35
C ASN A 232 5.30 25.05 15.41
N TYR A 233 4.57 23.94 15.36
CA TYR A 233 3.71 23.57 16.47
C TYR A 233 4.57 22.89 17.55
N ASN A 234 5.20 23.70 18.39
CA ASN A 234 5.62 23.22 19.70
C ASN A 234 4.33 22.88 20.45
N ILE A 235 4.02 21.60 20.58
CA ILE A 235 3.00 21.14 21.52
C ILE A 235 3.55 21.48 22.91
N ILE A 236 3.19 22.66 23.40
CA ILE A 236 3.34 23.02 24.80
C ILE A 236 2.28 22.19 25.51
N GLY A 237 2.65 21.05 26.02
CA GLY A 237 1.71 20.30 26.82
C GLY A 237 1.85 18.80 26.79
N ASN A 238 3.03 18.29 27.05
CA ASN A 238 3.10 17.06 27.81
C ASN A 238 4.29 17.16 28.77
N GLN A 239 4.01 17.51 30.02
CA GLN A 239 4.98 17.51 31.12
C GLN A 239 5.57 16.13 31.40
N MET A 240 5.27 15.12 30.57
CA MET A 240 5.81 13.76 30.60
C MET A 240 6.80 13.46 29.47
N GLN A 241 7.31 14.44 28.72
CA GLN A 241 8.53 14.19 27.97
C GLN A 241 9.69 14.15 28.97
N VAL A 242 10.03 12.93 29.39
CA VAL A 242 11.31 12.68 30.08
C VAL A 242 12.39 13.26 29.16
N GLU A 243 13.01 14.36 29.59
CA GLU A 243 14.14 14.98 28.86
C GLU A 243 15.15 13.86 28.56
N LYS A 244 15.47 13.67 27.29
CA LYS A 244 16.46 12.65 26.92
C LYS A 244 17.75 12.94 27.69
N PRO A 245 18.45 11.91 28.22
CA PRO A 245 19.67 12.10 28.99
C PRO A 245 20.70 13.02 28.32
N GLU A 246 20.71 13.05 26.98
CA GLU A 246 21.57 13.90 26.14
C GLU A 246 21.27 15.40 26.27
N ASP A 247 19.99 15.77 26.44
CA ASP A 247 19.58 17.18 26.57
C ASP A 247 19.92 17.73 27.97
N ILE A 248 19.86 16.87 28.99
CA ILE A 248 20.29 17.21 30.37
C ILE A 248 21.80 17.48 30.41
N LEU A 249 22.59 16.69 29.71
CA LEU A 249 24.04 16.83 29.62
C LEU A 249 24.46 18.12 28.84
N ARG A 250 23.70 18.49 27.80
CA ARG A 250 23.93 19.74 27.05
C ARG A 250 23.65 20.99 27.87
N LYS A 251 22.59 21.00 28.70
CA LYS A 251 22.28 22.11 29.60
C LYS A 251 23.35 22.30 30.70
N LYS A 252 23.96 21.20 31.20
CA LYS A 252 25.06 21.26 32.18
C LYS A 252 26.39 21.79 31.61
N ARG A 253 26.64 21.68 30.33
CA ARG A 253 27.87 22.23 29.67
C ARG A 253 27.76 23.67 29.26
N ARG A 254 26.60 24.31 29.40
CA ARG A 254 26.35 25.75 29.08
C ARG A 254 26.22 26.63 30.31
N LYS A 255 26.39 26.07 31.50
CA LYS A 255 26.59 26.79 32.75
C LYS A 255 28.04 26.61 33.22
#